data_7c676fffc4ae6677a2b461e63f04afeb
#
_entry.id   7c676fffc4ae6677a2b461e63f04afeb
#
_cell.length_a   1.000
_cell.length_b   1.000
_cell.length_c   1.000
_cell.angle_alpha   90.00
_cell.angle_beta   90.00
_cell.angle_gamma   90.00
#
_symmetry.space_group_name_H-M   'P 1'
#
loop_
_entity.id
_entity.type
_entity.pdbx_description
1 polymer ?
#
loop_
_entity_poly.entity_id
_entity_poly.type
_entity_poly.pdbx_seq_one_letter_code
_entity_poly.pdbx_strand_id
1 'polypeptide(L)'
;METTRAKVIDKAVGFEELISQLLSMLLEVDKNTSISFGNKNPALSFNSKVNLLVDLKFIHRETISDFQLFAEIRNKFAHVLYVDNFTKCIELLSSSSKNKFKEIFTGDSQNTDEEVILMTCFEILCFRIDNWLRVTLKMISEKQSQNLKKVGAIEMIRGFINYENTKKIKKLNYFINT
;
A
#
# COMPACT_ATOMS: atom_id res chain seq x y z
N MET A 1 26.85 -11.92 -7.97
CA MET A 1 25.94 -10.92 -8.54
C MET A 1 24.51 -11.41 -8.38
N GLU A 2 23.62 -10.58 -7.93
CA GLU A 2 22.21 -10.89 -7.84
C GLU A 2 21.59 -10.95 -9.24
N THR A 3 20.76 -11.97 -9.52
CA THR A 3 20.14 -12.14 -10.85
C THR A 3 18.97 -11.15 -11.04
N THR A 4 18.65 -10.78 -12.29
CA THR A 4 17.49 -9.94 -12.61
C THR A 4 16.21 -10.50 -12.01
N ARG A 5 16.01 -11.83 -12.10
CA ARG A 5 14.87 -12.53 -11.48
C ARG A 5 14.80 -12.29 -9.97
N ALA A 6 15.90 -12.45 -9.25
CA ALA A 6 15.92 -12.24 -7.79
C ALA A 6 15.53 -10.81 -7.44
N LYS A 7 16.08 -9.81 -8.13
CA LYS A 7 15.73 -8.40 -7.92
C LYS A 7 14.23 -8.12 -8.10
N VAL A 8 13.62 -8.67 -9.16
CA VAL A 8 12.18 -8.49 -9.43
C VAL A 8 11.34 -9.14 -8.34
N ILE A 9 11.70 -10.35 -7.90
CA ILE A 9 10.96 -11.07 -6.86
C ILE A 9 11.11 -10.39 -5.50
N ASP A 10 12.29 -9.92 -5.14
CA ASP A 10 12.52 -9.20 -3.87
C ASP A 10 11.72 -7.90 -3.81
N LYS A 11 11.66 -7.14 -4.93
CA LYS A 11 10.78 -5.97 -5.03
C LYS A 11 9.31 -6.34 -4.84
N ALA A 12 8.88 -7.46 -5.41
CA ALA A 12 7.49 -7.92 -5.31
C ALA A 12 7.13 -8.31 -3.88
N VAL A 13 8.01 -9.03 -3.19
CA VAL A 13 7.82 -9.38 -1.77
C VAL A 13 7.76 -8.13 -0.92
N GLY A 14 8.66 -7.16 -1.15
CA GLY A 14 8.68 -5.89 -0.43
C GLY A 14 7.39 -5.08 -0.59
N PHE A 15 6.87 -4.95 -1.82
CA PHE A 15 5.63 -4.23 -2.07
C PHE A 15 4.41 -4.97 -1.49
N GLU A 16 4.36 -6.30 -1.61
CA GLU A 16 3.26 -7.08 -1.04
C GLU A 16 3.21 -6.97 0.48
N GLU A 17 4.37 -7.00 1.12
CA GLU A 17 4.51 -6.78 2.56
C GLU A 17 4.04 -5.40 2.97
N LEU A 18 4.50 -4.35 2.28
CA LEU A 18 4.12 -2.97 2.57
C LEU A 18 2.61 -2.73 2.38
N ILE A 19 2.01 -3.23 1.30
CA ILE A 19 0.57 -3.13 1.05
C ILE A 19 -0.22 -3.85 2.15
N SER A 20 0.24 -5.02 2.58
CA SER A 20 -0.41 -5.77 3.67
C SER A 20 -0.34 -5.01 5.00
N GLN A 21 0.79 -4.37 5.30
CA GLN A 21 0.93 -3.50 6.48
C GLN A 21 0.01 -2.29 6.42
N LEU A 22 -0.07 -1.60 5.27
CA LEU A 22 -0.96 -0.46 5.08
C LEU A 22 -2.42 -0.83 5.31
N LEU A 23 -2.87 -1.95 4.76
CA LEU A 23 -4.24 -2.45 4.94
C LEU A 23 -4.51 -2.86 6.40
N SER A 24 -3.56 -3.51 7.06
CA SER A 24 -3.65 -3.85 8.48
C SER A 24 -3.81 -2.62 9.37
N MET A 25 -3.00 -1.59 9.13
CA MET A 25 -3.10 -0.32 9.86
C MET A 25 -4.44 0.37 9.59
N LEU A 26 -4.90 0.38 8.35
CA LEU A 26 -6.12 1.06 7.93
C LEU A 26 -7.38 0.42 8.49
N LEU A 27 -7.41 -0.91 8.55
CA LEU A 27 -8.55 -1.72 9.00
C LEU A 27 -8.44 -2.14 10.47
N GLU A 28 -7.38 -1.71 11.16
CA GLU A 28 -7.12 -2.04 12.58
C GLU A 28 -7.08 -3.56 12.84
N VAL A 29 -6.49 -4.32 11.91
CA VAL A 29 -6.36 -5.77 11.98
C VAL A 29 -4.90 -6.15 12.15
N ASP A 30 -4.58 -7.05 13.08
CA ASP A 30 -3.22 -7.58 13.20
C ASP A 30 -2.86 -8.44 11.99
N LYS A 31 -1.85 -7.99 11.22
CA LYS A 31 -1.38 -8.68 10.02
C LYS A 31 -0.93 -10.12 10.29
N ASN A 32 -0.32 -10.38 11.43
CA ASN A 32 0.26 -11.70 11.73
C ASN A 32 -0.82 -12.76 12.01
N THR A 33 -1.98 -12.34 12.49
CA THR A 33 -3.12 -13.20 12.77
C THR A 33 -4.18 -13.14 11.67
N SER A 34 -4.11 -12.17 10.77
CA SER A 34 -5.08 -11.98 9.69
C SER A 34 -5.01 -13.10 8.66
N ILE A 35 -6.16 -13.67 8.34
CA ILE A 35 -6.32 -14.64 7.24
C ILE A 35 -6.15 -13.94 5.88
N SER A 36 -6.61 -12.68 5.75
CA SER A 36 -6.66 -11.96 4.48
C SER A 36 -5.33 -11.28 4.10
N PHE A 37 -4.54 -10.84 5.08
CA PHE A 37 -3.32 -10.03 4.85
C PHE A 37 -2.02 -10.78 5.14
N GLY A 38 -2.11 -11.98 5.71
CA GLY A 38 -0.95 -12.84 5.94
C GLY A 38 -0.42 -13.50 4.67
N ASN A 39 0.67 -14.26 4.82
CA ASN A 39 1.30 -15.02 3.73
C ASN A 39 0.75 -16.45 3.58
N LYS A 40 -0.40 -16.75 4.20
CA LYS A 40 -1.03 -18.08 4.14
C LYS A 40 -2.11 -18.13 3.06
N ASN A 41 -2.29 -19.28 2.45
CA ASN A 41 -3.50 -19.56 1.67
C ASN A 41 -4.70 -19.58 2.65
N PRO A 42 -5.72 -18.75 2.53
CA PRO A 42 -6.30 -18.02 1.42
C PRO A 42 -6.12 -16.49 1.46
N ALA A 43 -4.91 -15.97 1.64
CA ALA A 43 -4.66 -14.53 1.65
C ALA A 43 -5.09 -13.86 0.32
N LEU A 44 -5.46 -12.59 0.42
CA LEU A 44 -5.78 -11.78 -0.76
C LEU A 44 -4.58 -11.68 -1.70
N SER A 45 -4.83 -11.78 -3.01
CA SER A 45 -3.80 -11.57 -4.02
C SER A 45 -3.26 -10.14 -3.99
N PHE A 46 -2.06 -9.91 -4.54
CA PHE A 46 -1.49 -8.57 -4.70
C PHE A 46 -2.49 -7.59 -5.33
N ASN A 47 -3.12 -7.96 -6.45
CA ASN A 47 -4.09 -7.11 -7.13
C ASN A 47 -5.34 -6.86 -6.29
N SER A 48 -5.83 -7.86 -5.54
CA SER A 48 -6.97 -7.68 -4.65
C SER A 48 -6.67 -6.71 -3.51
N LYS A 49 -5.46 -6.76 -2.95
CA LYS A 49 -5.00 -5.82 -1.92
C LYS A 49 -4.91 -4.38 -2.48
N VAL A 50 -4.37 -4.21 -3.70
CA VAL A 50 -4.31 -2.90 -4.37
C VAL A 50 -5.71 -2.35 -4.64
N ASN A 51 -6.62 -3.17 -5.18
CA ASN A 51 -8.00 -2.76 -5.44
C ASN A 51 -8.70 -2.30 -4.16
N LEU A 52 -8.47 -3.00 -3.05
CA LEU A 52 -9.02 -2.60 -1.75
C LEU A 52 -8.52 -1.21 -1.31
N LEU A 53 -7.22 -0.89 -1.50
CA LEU A 53 -6.69 0.45 -1.21
C LEU A 53 -7.33 1.53 -2.10
N VAL A 54 -7.68 1.20 -3.35
CA VAL A 54 -8.40 2.11 -4.26
C VAL A 54 -9.85 2.31 -3.82
N ASP A 55 -10.56 1.24 -3.47
CA ASP A 55 -11.94 1.30 -3.00
C ASP A 55 -12.04 2.12 -1.69
N LEU A 56 -11.04 2.02 -0.84
CA LEU A 56 -10.88 2.80 0.38
C LEU A 56 -10.37 4.24 0.13
N LYS A 57 -10.13 4.64 -1.14
CA LYS A 57 -9.69 5.97 -1.59
C LYS A 57 -8.32 6.42 -1.07
N PHE A 58 -7.44 5.47 -0.77
CA PHE A 58 -6.05 5.74 -0.39
C PHE A 58 -5.09 5.70 -1.58
N ILE A 59 -5.48 5.04 -2.67
CA ILE A 59 -4.76 5.04 -3.95
C ILE A 59 -5.71 5.54 -5.04
N HIS A 60 -5.23 6.42 -5.91
CA HIS A 60 -6.00 6.90 -7.05
C HIS A 60 -6.21 5.81 -8.10
N ARG A 61 -7.41 5.74 -8.67
CA ARG A 61 -7.77 4.72 -9.67
C ARG A 61 -6.83 4.72 -10.90
N GLU A 62 -6.32 5.87 -11.26
CA GLU A 62 -5.40 6.05 -12.39
C GLU A 62 -4.08 5.30 -12.22
N THR A 63 -3.65 5.10 -10.96
CA THR A 63 -2.38 4.43 -10.65
C THR A 63 -2.48 2.90 -10.65
N ILE A 64 -3.69 2.33 -10.68
CA ILE A 64 -3.91 0.87 -10.72
C ILE A 64 -3.09 0.23 -11.85
N SER A 65 -3.02 0.91 -12.99
CA SER A 65 -2.33 0.39 -14.17
C SER A 65 -0.83 0.20 -13.96
N ASP A 66 -0.17 0.96 -13.07
CA ASP A 66 1.24 0.75 -12.69
C ASP A 66 1.39 -0.53 -11.86
N PHE A 67 0.50 -0.74 -10.89
CA PHE A 67 0.48 -1.95 -10.08
C PHE A 67 0.17 -3.21 -10.90
N GLN A 68 -0.76 -3.11 -11.87
CA GLN A 68 -1.09 -4.21 -12.77
C GLN A 68 0.07 -4.58 -13.69
N LEU A 69 0.75 -3.57 -14.26
CA LEU A 69 1.95 -3.76 -15.06
C LEU A 69 3.06 -4.43 -14.26
N PHE A 70 3.32 -3.95 -13.05
CA PHE A 70 4.28 -4.55 -12.15
C PHE A 70 3.94 -6.02 -11.82
N ALA A 71 2.68 -6.31 -11.51
CA ALA A 71 2.21 -7.66 -11.22
C ALA A 71 2.38 -8.60 -12.42
N GLU A 72 2.11 -8.12 -13.65
CA GLU A 72 2.30 -8.89 -14.87
C GLU A 72 3.79 -9.23 -15.09
N ILE A 73 4.68 -8.24 -14.95
CA ILE A 73 6.14 -8.43 -15.05
C ILE A 73 6.60 -9.45 -14.00
N ARG A 74 6.24 -9.24 -12.74
CA ARG A 74 6.59 -10.17 -11.64
C ARG A 74 6.13 -11.59 -11.94
N ASN A 75 4.91 -11.77 -12.45
CA ASN A 75 4.38 -13.09 -12.76
C ASN A 75 5.17 -13.79 -13.89
N LYS A 76 5.68 -13.04 -14.90
CA LYS A 76 6.55 -13.64 -15.91
C LYS A 76 7.86 -14.13 -15.29
N PHE A 77 8.52 -13.31 -14.47
CA PHE A 77 9.74 -13.73 -13.77
C PHE A 77 9.51 -14.85 -12.75
N ALA A 78 8.36 -14.90 -12.08
CA ALA A 78 8.07 -15.94 -11.08
C ALA A 78 7.74 -17.30 -11.70
N HIS A 79 6.96 -17.32 -12.78
CA HIS A 79 6.32 -18.55 -13.26
C HIS A 79 6.83 -19.05 -14.61
N VAL A 80 7.61 -18.23 -15.36
CA VAL A 80 8.15 -18.66 -16.66
C VAL A 80 9.64 -18.94 -16.51
N LEU A 81 10.02 -20.21 -16.62
CA LEU A 81 11.36 -20.70 -16.29
C LEU A 81 12.48 -20.01 -17.10
N TYR A 82 12.27 -19.78 -18.40
CA TYR A 82 13.28 -19.21 -19.29
C TYR A 82 13.35 -17.67 -19.26
N VAL A 83 12.48 -16.99 -18.52
CA VAL A 83 12.54 -15.53 -18.34
C VAL A 83 13.58 -15.21 -17.28
N ASP A 84 14.74 -14.78 -17.72
CA ASP A 84 15.90 -14.43 -16.89
C ASP A 84 16.35 -12.95 -17.05
N ASN A 85 15.80 -12.25 -18.07
CA ASN A 85 16.04 -10.86 -18.40
C ASN A 85 14.76 -10.14 -18.85
N PHE A 86 14.83 -8.80 -18.98
CA PHE A 86 13.65 -8.00 -19.35
C PHE A 86 13.27 -8.15 -20.81
N THR A 87 14.21 -8.34 -21.73
CA THR A 87 13.93 -8.56 -23.14
C THR A 87 12.96 -9.74 -23.32
N LYS A 88 13.27 -10.91 -22.75
CA LYS A 88 12.39 -12.08 -22.76
C LYS A 88 11.06 -11.85 -22.01
N CYS A 89 11.10 -11.10 -20.92
CA CYS A 89 9.90 -10.77 -20.15
C CYS A 89 8.92 -9.94 -21.00
N ILE A 90 9.40 -8.88 -21.65
CA ILE A 90 8.58 -7.95 -22.42
C ILE A 90 7.91 -8.65 -23.62
N GLU A 91 8.59 -9.61 -24.27
CA GLU A 91 7.99 -10.39 -25.35
C GLU A 91 6.71 -11.12 -24.93
N LEU A 92 6.57 -11.44 -23.66
CA LEU A 92 5.43 -12.19 -23.11
C LEU A 92 4.35 -11.31 -22.46
N LEU A 93 4.53 -10.00 -22.39
CA LEU A 93 3.51 -9.10 -21.89
C LEU A 93 2.38 -8.92 -22.92
N SER A 94 1.21 -8.51 -22.42
CA SER A 94 0.10 -8.07 -23.28
C SER A 94 0.51 -6.84 -24.10
N SER A 95 -0.12 -6.62 -25.26
CA SER A 95 0.20 -5.48 -26.13
C SER A 95 0.04 -4.13 -25.40
N SER A 96 -0.98 -4.00 -24.55
CA SER A 96 -1.21 -2.80 -23.74
C SER A 96 -0.10 -2.58 -22.71
N SER A 97 0.35 -3.65 -22.05
CA SER A 97 1.43 -3.59 -21.06
C SER A 97 2.78 -3.28 -21.72
N LYS A 98 3.05 -3.84 -22.90
CA LYS A 98 4.25 -3.51 -23.69
C LYS A 98 4.33 -2.02 -24.00
N ASN A 99 3.24 -1.44 -24.51
CA ASN A 99 3.18 -0.03 -24.88
C ASN A 99 3.39 0.84 -23.65
N LYS A 100 2.64 0.57 -22.57
CA LYS A 100 2.78 1.30 -21.32
C LYS A 100 4.18 1.21 -20.73
N PHE A 101 4.82 0.04 -20.79
CA PHE A 101 6.18 -0.14 -20.28
C PHE A 101 7.20 0.69 -21.07
N LYS A 102 7.06 0.72 -22.41
CA LYS A 102 7.93 1.54 -23.28
C LYS A 102 7.73 3.04 -23.08
N GLU A 103 6.52 3.50 -22.77
CA GLU A 103 6.21 4.90 -22.48
C GLU A 103 6.85 5.42 -21.16
N ILE A 104 7.32 4.53 -20.29
CA ILE A 104 7.99 4.92 -19.04
C ILE A 104 9.35 5.57 -19.32
N PHE A 105 10.04 5.15 -20.37
CA PHE A 105 11.36 5.68 -20.71
C PHE A 105 11.25 6.94 -21.56
N THR A 106 11.83 8.04 -21.07
CA THR A 106 11.85 9.34 -21.75
C THR A 106 13.26 9.78 -22.16
N GLY A 107 14.25 8.90 -22.02
CA GLY A 107 15.65 9.20 -22.32
C GLY A 107 16.04 8.97 -23.79
N ASP A 108 17.23 9.41 -24.19
CA ASP A 108 17.82 9.12 -25.48
C ASP A 108 18.36 7.68 -25.50
N SER A 109 17.84 6.86 -26.43
CA SER A 109 18.16 5.43 -26.51
C SER A 109 19.21 5.10 -27.59
N GLN A 110 19.76 6.09 -28.33
CA GLN A 110 20.52 5.84 -29.53
C GLN A 110 21.83 5.02 -29.34
N ASN A 111 22.37 4.94 -28.11
CA ASN A 111 23.61 4.21 -27.82
C ASN A 111 23.53 3.33 -26.56
N THR A 112 22.34 3.02 -26.05
CA THR A 112 22.18 2.25 -24.82
C THR A 112 21.67 0.84 -25.14
N ASP A 113 22.21 -0.17 -24.47
CA ASP A 113 21.75 -1.55 -24.55
C ASP A 113 20.27 -1.64 -24.17
N GLU A 114 19.47 -2.33 -25.00
CA GLU A 114 18.02 -2.49 -24.80
C GLU A 114 17.70 -3.07 -23.42
N GLU A 115 18.45 -4.05 -22.93
CA GLU A 115 18.24 -4.64 -21.60
C GLU A 115 18.44 -3.59 -20.48
N VAL A 116 19.41 -2.70 -20.62
CA VAL A 116 19.66 -1.60 -19.66
C VAL A 116 18.49 -0.62 -19.66
N ILE A 117 17.95 -0.29 -20.85
CA ILE A 117 16.78 0.58 -20.99
C ILE A 117 15.57 -0.06 -20.28
N LEU A 118 15.29 -1.34 -20.55
CA LEU A 118 14.17 -2.06 -19.97
C LEU A 118 14.30 -2.20 -18.44
N MET A 119 15.50 -2.43 -17.93
CA MET A 119 15.79 -2.44 -16.50
C MET A 119 15.52 -1.07 -15.88
N THR A 120 15.92 0.01 -16.55
CA THR A 120 15.66 1.38 -16.10
C THR A 120 14.15 1.67 -16.06
N CYS A 121 13.39 1.24 -17.07
CA CYS A 121 11.92 1.34 -17.08
C CYS A 121 11.31 0.64 -15.84
N PHE A 122 11.79 -0.54 -15.50
CA PHE A 122 11.33 -1.28 -14.33
C PHE A 122 11.66 -0.56 -13.02
N GLU A 123 12.85 0.01 -12.90
CA GLU A 123 13.24 0.80 -11.73
C GLU A 123 12.39 2.05 -11.57
N ILE A 124 12.07 2.76 -12.68
CA ILE A 124 11.15 3.90 -12.67
C ILE A 124 9.75 3.46 -12.24
N LEU A 125 9.24 2.33 -12.76
CA LEU A 125 7.96 1.77 -12.34
C LEU A 125 7.94 1.47 -10.83
N CYS A 126 8.98 0.82 -10.33
CA CYS A 126 9.13 0.55 -8.90
C CYS A 126 9.17 1.84 -8.07
N PHE A 127 9.88 2.86 -8.52
CA PHE A 127 9.93 4.16 -7.87
C PHE A 127 8.56 4.84 -7.80
N ARG A 128 7.78 4.79 -8.89
CA ARG A 128 6.39 5.31 -8.91
C ARG A 128 5.52 4.59 -7.88
N ILE A 129 5.57 3.27 -7.84
CA ILE A 129 4.81 2.45 -6.88
C ILE A 129 5.23 2.77 -5.44
N ASP A 130 6.53 2.80 -5.16
CA ASP A 130 7.05 3.15 -3.82
C ASP A 130 6.57 4.52 -3.37
N ASN A 131 6.62 5.51 -4.26
CA ASN A 131 6.13 6.86 -3.96
C ASN A 131 4.62 6.87 -3.63
N TRP A 132 3.80 6.15 -4.40
CA TRP A 132 2.37 6.03 -4.09
C TRP A 132 2.11 5.37 -2.74
N LEU A 133 2.84 4.32 -2.40
CA LEU A 133 2.72 3.63 -1.12
C LEU A 133 3.17 4.51 0.05
N ARG A 134 4.22 5.31 -0.12
CA ARG A 134 4.66 6.30 0.89
C ARG A 134 3.64 7.40 1.12
N VAL A 135 3.04 7.94 0.06
CA VAL A 135 1.95 8.92 0.17
C VAL A 135 0.77 8.30 0.92
N THR A 136 0.40 7.07 0.58
CA THR A 136 -0.66 6.33 1.26
C THR A 136 -0.36 6.14 2.76
N LEU A 137 0.86 5.75 3.11
CA LEU A 137 1.30 5.63 4.51
C LEU A 137 1.13 6.94 5.28
N LYS A 138 1.54 8.05 4.67
CA LYS A 138 1.39 9.38 5.27
C LYS A 138 -0.08 9.72 5.51
N MET A 139 -0.96 9.48 4.54
CA MET A 139 -2.40 9.72 4.68
C MET A 139 -3.03 8.89 5.80
N ILE A 140 -2.66 7.61 5.92
CA ILE A 140 -3.15 6.72 6.99
C ILE A 140 -2.68 7.23 8.34
N SER A 141 -1.41 7.56 8.49
CA SER A 141 -0.81 8.08 9.74
C SER A 141 -1.47 9.38 10.19
N GLU A 142 -1.72 10.31 9.28
CA GLU A 142 -2.41 11.57 9.56
C GLU A 142 -3.86 11.33 10.02
N LYS A 143 -4.58 10.43 9.35
CA LYS A 143 -5.96 10.07 9.71
C LYS A 143 -6.03 9.44 11.10
N GLN A 144 -5.12 8.53 11.43
CA GLN A 144 -5.05 7.92 12.76
C GLN A 144 -4.73 8.95 13.85
N SER A 145 -3.78 9.85 13.60
CA SER A 145 -3.45 10.94 14.53
C SER A 145 -4.64 11.87 14.80
N GLN A 146 -5.42 12.21 13.76
CA GLN A 146 -6.62 13.02 13.92
C GLN A 146 -7.71 12.29 14.70
N ASN A 147 -7.89 10.99 14.51
CA ASN A 147 -8.85 10.19 15.26
C ASN A 147 -8.48 10.11 16.75
N LEU A 148 -7.21 9.88 17.08
CA LEU A 148 -6.73 9.87 18.46
C LEU A 148 -6.98 11.21 19.16
N LYS A 149 -6.73 12.34 18.49
CA LYS A 149 -7.03 13.68 19.03
C LYS A 149 -8.52 13.88 19.30
N LYS A 150 -9.40 13.40 18.39
CA LYS A 150 -10.86 13.48 18.58
C LYS A 150 -11.33 12.63 19.75
N VAL A 151 -10.82 11.41 19.90
CA VAL A 151 -11.14 10.52 21.02
C VAL A 151 -10.72 11.16 22.34
N GLY A 152 -9.48 11.68 22.42
CA GLY A 152 -9.00 12.37 23.62
C GLY A 152 -9.85 13.60 24.00
N ALA A 153 -10.28 14.39 23.01
CA ALA A 153 -11.18 15.53 23.24
C ALA A 153 -12.56 15.09 23.78
N ILE A 154 -13.12 14.00 23.21
CA ILE A 154 -14.41 13.44 23.67
C ILE A 154 -14.30 12.93 25.11
N GLU A 155 -13.21 12.25 25.47
CA GLU A 155 -12.99 11.76 26.82
C GLU A 155 -12.83 12.90 27.83
N MET A 156 -12.12 13.97 27.47
CA MET A 156 -12.04 15.18 28.30
C MET A 156 -13.42 15.82 28.54
N ILE A 157 -14.24 15.96 27.47
CA ILE A 157 -15.61 16.50 27.58
C ILE A 157 -16.45 15.61 28.48
N ARG A 158 -16.41 14.29 28.32
CA ARG A 158 -17.12 13.33 29.18
C ARG A 158 -16.69 13.46 30.64
N GLY A 159 -15.40 13.56 30.93
CA GLY A 159 -14.85 13.77 32.25
C GLY A 159 -15.39 15.05 32.90
N PHE A 160 -15.43 16.15 32.13
CA PHE A 160 -15.96 17.44 32.61
C PHE A 160 -17.46 17.37 32.94
N ILE A 161 -18.26 16.78 32.05
CA ILE A 161 -19.72 16.61 32.28
C ILE A 161 -19.98 15.77 33.53
N ASN A 162 -19.26 14.69 33.75
CA ASN A 162 -19.41 13.85 34.94
C ASN A 162 -19.04 14.60 36.21
N TYR A 163 -17.97 15.40 36.18
CA TYR A 163 -17.57 16.24 37.28
C TYR A 163 -18.67 17.26 37.65
N GLU A 164 -19.22 17.99 36.71
CA GLU A 164 -20.29 18.97 36.94
C GLU A 164 -21.58 18.32 37.45
N ASN A 165 -21.96 17.15 36.92
CA ASN A 165 -23.12 16.41 37.43
C ASN A 165 -22.91 15.94 38.89
N THR A 166 -21.73 15.44 39.22
CA THR A 166 -21.40 15.04 40.60
C THR A 166 -21.47 16.22 41.55
N LYS A 167 -20.99 17.40 41.14
CA LYS A 167 -21.04 18.63 41.92
C LYS A 167 -22.49 19.08 42.15
N LYS A 168 -23.36 19.02 41.14
CA LYS A 168 -24.80 19.34 41.28
C LYS A 168 -25.51 18.40 42.23
N ILE A 169 -25.25 17.09 42.14
CA ILE A 169 -25.85 16.09 43.05
C ILE A 169 -25.44 16.35 44.49
N LYS A 170 -24.16 16.60 44.75
CA LYS A 170 -23.69 16.94 46.12
C LYS A 170 -24.37 18.18 46.67
N LYS A 171 -24.57 19.21 45.86
CA LYS A 171 -25.25 20.45 46.25
C LYS A 171 -26.74 20.21 46.55
N LEU A 172 -27.44 19.41 45.73
CA LEU A 172 -28.83 19.02 45.98
C LEU A 172 -29.00 18.21 47.29
N ASN A 173 -28.13 17.23 47.52
CA ASN A 173 -28.16 16.42 48.73
C ASN A 173 -27.87 17.25 49.99
N TYR A 174 -27.08 18.30 49.91
CA TYR A 174 -26.88 19.23 51.03
C TYR A 174 -28.16 20.00 51.36
N PHE A 175 -28.92 20.47 50.37
CA PHE A 175 -30.19 21.18 50.58
C PHE A 175 -31.34 20.30 51.05
N ILE A 176 -31.32 18.99 50.81
CA ILE A 176 -32.37 18.06 51.25
C ILE A 176 -32.20 17.64 52.70
N ASN A 177 -30.94 17.66 53.20
CA ASN A 177 -30.59 17.21 54.57
C ASN A 177 -30.36 18.37 55.58
N THR A 178 -30.58 19.60 55.18
CA THR A 178 -30.69 20.79 56.02
C THR A 178 -32.11 21.28 56.11
#